data_c0939d37c88309beee24692f643cdf52
#
_entry.id   c0939d37c88309beee24692f643cdf52
#
_cell.length_a   1.000
_cell.length_b   1.000
_cell.length_c   1.000
_cell.angle_alpha   90.00
_cell.angle_beta   90.00
_cell.angle_gamma   90.00
#
_symmetry.space_group_name_H-M   'P 1'
#
loop_
_entity.id
_entity.type
_entity.pdbx_description
1 polymer ?
#
loop_
_entity_poly.entity_id
_entity_poly.type
_entity_poly.pdbx_seq_one_letter_code
_entity_poly.pdbx_strand_id
1 'polypeptide(L)'
;MRHRFCSLLSFFASKKKSPQLELPEDICRQFSLAQIKAATNNFHPDSIIGTSYFGSIVYKGTMDDGTIVAVRRCGGSSGGGVSELQLNEVKLLCQLRHPHLVSLIGFCLSEKEMFVVLEYMSRGSLAHVLYGKDHVPLAWKHRLHICIGAARGLHYLHTGAKHAVIHHNIKSSNIFLDEEWCSKISDFGLSKLLPLSTSKALTRIDTDHAVGTCGYMAPEHRVRLLKEKSDVFSFGIVLYEVLFGRPQYDSTLPEEKQYLLDWAMESLSQGTIYHAIDQYLKGRIAPECLNKYL
;
A
#
# COMPACT_ATOMS: atom_id res chain seq x y z
N MET A 1 -16.17 18.39 22.79
CA MET A 1 -14.92 18.15 23.55
C MET A 1 -13.75 18.20 22.58
N ARG A 2 -12.70 18.94 22.92
CA ARG A 2 -11.68 19.44 22.01
C ARG A 2 -10.86 18.35 21.32
N HIS A 3 -10.89 18.32 19.98
CA HIS A 3 -10.00 17.56 19.14
C HIS A 3 -8.55 17.99 19.35
N ARG A 4 -7.71 17.09 19.83
CA ARG A 4 -6.26 17.24 19.76
C ARG A 4 -5.78 16.57 18.47
N PHE A 5 -5.34 17.39 17.54
CA PHE A 5 -4.56 17.01 16.37
C PHE A 5 -3.40 16.09 16.80
N CYS A 6 -3.31 14.93 16.19
CA CYS A 6 -2.20 14.00 16.37
C CYS A 6 -1.01 14.53 15.57
N SER A 7 -0.22 15.42 16.15
CA SER A 7 1.11 15.78 15.64
C SER A 7 2.09 14.67 16.06
N LEU A 8 2.35 13.72 15.20
CA LEU A 8 3.34 12.67 15.36
C LEU A 8 4.67 13.08 14.71
N LEU A 9 5.30 14.11 15.24
CA LEU A 9 6.67 14.47 14.90
C LEU A 9 7.41 14.80 16.19
N SER A 10 7.98 13.77 16.81
CA SER A 10 9.21 13.82 17.63
C SER A 10 9.24 12.62 18.58
N PHE A 11 10.02 11.61 18.24
CA PHE A 11 10.75 10.76 19.20
C PHE A 11 11.46 9.63 18.43
N PHE A 12 12.61 9.94 17.83
CA PHE A 12 13.62 8.91 17.57
C PHE A 12 14.99 9.51 17.83
N ALA A 13 15.39 9.49 19.09
CA ALA A 13 16.77 9.68 19.47
C ALA A 13 17.12 8.64 20.55
N SER A 14 17.34 7.41 20.13
CA SER A 14 18.11 6.44 20.90
C SER A 14 19.20 5.89 20.01
N LYS A 15 20.45 6.26 20.31
CA LYS A 15 21.65 5.70 19.68
C LYS A 15 21.77 4.21 20.04
N LYS A 16 21.11 3.32 19.29
CA LYS A 16 21.50 1.92 19.21
C LYS A 16 22.41 1.75 18.00
N LYS A 17 23.55 1.03 18.19
CA LYS A 17 24.44 0.59 17.12
C LYS A 17 23.62 0.08 15.95
N SER A 18 23.94 0.59 14.75
CA SER A 18 23.35 0.13 13.47
C SER A 18 23.41 -1.40 13.43
N PRO A 19 22.27 -2.10 13.26
CA PRO A 19 22.33 -3.53 12.97
C PRO A 19 23.12 -3.70 11.67
N GLN A 20 24.07 -4.61 11.63
CA GLN A 20 24.68 -5.01 10.38
C GLN A 20 23.59 -5.46 9.43
N LEU A 21 23.52 -4.81 8.28
CA LEU A 21 22.47 -4.92 7.29
C LEU A 21 22.69 -6.22 6.49
N GLU A 22 22.24 -7.33 7.01
CA GLU A 22 22.19 -8.57 6.24
C GLU A 22 20.94 -8.56 5.36
N LEU A 23 21.08 -7.97 4.17
CA LEU A 23 20.16 -8.23 3.07
C LEU A 23 20.54 -9.55 2.42
N PRO A 24 19.58 -10.37 1.95
CA PRO A 24 19.87 -11.63 1.28
C PRO A 24 20.46 -11.35 -0.11
N GLU A 25 21.77 -11.12 -0.16
CA GLU A 25 22.52 -10.79 -1.40
C GLU A 25 22.41 -11.89 -2.46
N ASP A 26 22.24 -13.14 -2.04
CA ASP A 26 22.13 -14.31 -2.94
C ASP A 26 20.74 -14.42 -3.62
N ILE A 27 19.73 -13.70 -3.17
CA ILE A 27 18.34 -13.88 -3.63
C ILE A 27 17.86 -12.72 -4.50
N CYS A 28 18.44 -11.54 -4.36
CA CYS A 28 18.00 -10.33 -5.05
C CYS A 28 19.12 -9.63 -5.81
N ARG A 29 18.81 -9.19 -7.03
CA ARG A 29 19.76 -8.44 -7.87
C ARG A 29 20.17 -7.15 -7.19
N GLN A 30 21.46 -6.95 -7.04
CA GLN A 30 22.05 -5.71 -6.56
C GLN A 30 22.53 -4.86 -7.75
N PHE A 31 22.15 -3.60 -7.76
CA PHE A 31 22.57 -2.62 -8.76
C PHE A 31 23.64 -1.71 -8.20
N SER A 32 24.55 -1.25 -9.05
CA SER A 32 25.46 -0.15 -8.72
C SER A 32 24.73 1.19 -8.78
N LEU A 33 25.22 2.19 -8.02
CA LEU A 33 24.69 3.56 -8.10
C LEU A 33 24.80 4.15 -9.50
N ALA A 34 25.84 3.76 -10.26
CA ALA A 34 26.01 4.17 -11.65
C ALA A 34 24.86 3.68 -12.55
N GLN A 35 24.45 2.42 -12.40
CA GLN A 35 23.31 1.86 -13.13
C GLN A 35 22.00 2.56 -12.76
N ILE A 36 21.78 2.86 -11.47
CA ILE A 36 20.58 3.59 -11.01
C ILE A 36 20.54 5.00 -11.60
N LYS A 37 21.68 5.71 -11.60
CA LYS A 37 21.80 7.03 -12.22
C LYS A 37 21.55 6.98 -13.73
N ALA A 38 22.12 6.02 -14.43
CA ALA A 38 21.89 5.83 -15.86
C ALA A 38 20.39 5.58 -16.14
N ALA A 39 19.78 4.64 -15.43
CA ALA A 39 18.38 4.31 -15.61
C ALA A 39 17.41 5.48 -15.38
N THR A 40 17.75 6.41 -14.48
CA THR A 40 16.89 7.57 -14.11
C THR A 40 17.33 8.90 -14.73
N ASN A 41 18.19 8.87 -15.73
CA ASN A 41 18.80 10.06 -16.32
C ASN A 41 19.36 10.99 -15.23
N ASN A 42 20.19 10.44 -14.34
CA ASN A 42 20.78 11.12 -13.18
C ASN A 42 19.73 11.77 -12.26
N PHE A 43 18.63 11.05 -11.98
CA PHE A 43 17.51 11.53 -11.16
C PHE A 43 16.85 12.79 -11.72
N HIS A 44 16.69 12.85 -13.05
CA HIS A 44 16.10 14.01 -13.70
C HIS A 44 14.69 14.31 -13.15
N PRO A 45 14.34 15.59 -12.89
CA PRO A 45 13.03 15.94 -12.35
C PRO A 45 11.84 15.43 -13.18
N ASP A 46 11.95 15.40 -14.50
CA ASP A 46 10.89 14.91 -15.41
C ASP A 46 10.65 13.40 -15.28
N SER A 47 11.58 12.68 -14.66
CA SER A 47 11.41 11.24 -14.38
C SER A 47 10.65 10.98 -13.09
N ILE A 48 10.31 12.00 -12.29
CA ILE A 48 9.58 11.84 -11.04
C ILE A 48 8.14 11.46 -11.35
N ILE A 49 7.72 10.32 -10.83
CA ILE A 49 6.35 9.78 -10.97
C ILE A 49 5.55 9.80 -9.67
N GLY A 50 6.17 10.16 -8.56
CA GLY A 50 5.49 10.28 -7.28
C GLY A 50 6.43 10.42 -6.09
N THR A 51 5.81 10.60 -4.93
CA THR A 51 6.49 10.59 -3.64
C THR A 51 5.84 9.54 -2.74
N SER A 52 6.67 8.79 -2.02
CA SER A 52 6.21 7.82 -1.03
C SER A 52 6.06 8.48 0.34
N TYR A 53 5.37 7.80 1.26
CA TYR A 53 4.99 8.30 2.58
C TYR A 53 6.28 8.69 3.30
N PHE A 54 7.25 8.59 3.53
CA PHE A 54 8.45 9.07 4.24
C PHE A 54 9.33 10.02 3.41
N GLY A 55 8.72 10.75 2.45
CA GLY A 55 9.47 11.70 1.61
C GLY A 55 10.40 11.03 0.58
N SER A 56 10.27 9.72 0.37
CA SER A 56 11.00 9.03 -0.69
C SER A 56 10.45 9.45 -2.05
N ILE A 57 11.35 9.75 -2.99
CA ILE A 57 11.00 10.13 -4.36
C ILE A 57 11.02 8.86 -5.23
N VAL A 58 10.01 8.72 -6.10
CA VAL A 58 9.91 7.61 -7.05
C VAL A 58 10.16 8.16 -8.46
N TYR A 59 11.08 7.54 -9.17
CA TYR A 59 11.46 7.87 -10.54
C TYR A 59 11.03 6.76 -11.49
N LYS A 60 10.55 7.12 -12.67
CA LYS A 60 10.48 6.21 -13.81
C LYS A 60 11.89 6.04 -14.35
N GLY A 61 12.32 4.82 -14.53
CA GLY A 61 13.64 4.50 -15.09
C GLY A 61 13.54 3.54 -16.26
N THR A 62 14.60 3.48 -17.07
CA THR A 62 14.76 2.50 -18.14
C THR A 62 16.12 1.83 -17.95
N MET A 63 16.10 0.50 -17.79
CA MET A 63 17.32 -0.30 -17.64
C MET A 63 18.00 -0.50 -19.00
N ASP A 64 19.26 -0.93 -18.99
CA ASP A 64 20.06 -1.13 -20.21
C ASP A 64 19.43 -2.12 -21.23
N ASP A 65 18.61 -3.06 -20.73
CA ASP A 65 17.84 -4.02 -21.54
C ASP A 65 16.50 -3.47 -22.07
N GLY A 66 16.23 -2.20 -21.83
CA GLY A 66 14.97 -1.54 -22.20
C GLY A 66 13.82 -1.73 -21.22
N THR A 67 14.00 -2.50 -20.13
CA THR A 67 12.97 -2.70 -19.13
C THR A 67 12.62 -1.40 -18.41
N ILE A 68 11.33 -1.03 -18.38
CA ILE A 68 10.84 0.14 -17.65
C ILE A 68 10.64 -0.25 -16.19
N VAL A 69 11.16 0.55 -15.27
CA VAL A 69 11.16 0.31 -13.83
C VAL A 69 10.69 1.52 -13.04
N ALA A 70 10.25 1.29 -11.81
CA ALA A 70 10.06 2.33 -10.81
C ALA A 70 11.23 2.28 -9.82
N VAL A 71 11.99 3.37 -9.73
CA VAL A 71 13.14 3.48 -8.82
C VAL A 71 12.76 4.38 -7.66
N ARG A 72 12.60 3.81 -6.48
CA ARG A 72 12.34 4.58 -5.26
C ARG A 72 13.63 4.87 -4.53
N ARG A 73 13.94 6.16 -4.39
CA ARG A 73 15.07 6.67 -3.63
C ARG A 73 14.67 6.86 -2.17
N CYS A 74 15.32 6.15 -1.28
CA CYS A 74 15.08 6.10 0.16
C CYS A 74 16.26 6.72 0.91
N GLY A 75 16.01 7.61 1.87
CA GLY A 75 17.07 8.35 2.58
C GLY A 75 17.43 9.68 1.90
N GLY A 76 18.35 10.42 2.47
CA GLY A 76 19.00 11.58 1.82
C GLY A 76 18.41 12.96 2.11
N SER A 77 17.11 13.13 2.35
CA SER A 77 16.52 14.48 2.45
C SER A 77 16.49 15.10 3.86
N SER A 78 16.74 14.33 4.92
CA SER A 78 16.58 14.82 6.31
C SER A 78 17.69 14.38 7.26
N GLY A 79 18.85 13.95 6.75
CA GLY A 79 19.98 13.54 7.60
C GLY A 79 19.79 12.20 8.33
N GLY A 80 18.67 11.49 8.10
CA GLY A 80 18.44 10.14 8.58
C GLY A 80 18.81 9.13 7.48
N GLY A 81 19.57 8.08 7.84
CA GLY A 81 19.88 6.97 6.93
C GLY A 81 18.66 6.15 6.54
N VAL A 82 18.88 5.01 5.92
CA VAL A 82 17.84 4.05 5.53
C VAL A 82 17.08 3.57 6.77
N SER A 83 15.75 3.65 6.75
CA SER A 83 14.92 3.24 7.87
C SER A 83 14.75 1.72 7.95
N GLU A 84 14.47 1.18 9.14
CA GLU A 84 14.16 -0.25 9.32
C GLU A 84 12.96 -0.69 8.47
N LEU A 85 11.98 0.19 8.25
CA LEU A 85 10.80 -0.10 7.43
C LEU A 85 11.18 -0.32 5.96
N GLN A 86 12.08 0.50 5.43
CA GLN A 86 12.56 0.37 4.05
C GLN A 86 13.36 -0.93 3.86
N LEU A 87 14.15 -1.32 4.85
CA LEU A 87 14.88 -2.58 4.84
C LEU A 87 13.96 -3.80 4.96
N ASN A 88 12.97 -3.72 5.84
CA ASN A 88 11.96 -4.76 5.99
C ASN A 88 11.23 -5.03 4.67
N GLU A 89 10.87 -3.98 3.94
CA GLU A 89 10.22 -4.11 2.64
C GLU A 89 11.09 -4.89 1.64
N VAL A 90 12.37 -4.52 1.48
CA VAL A 90 13.27 -5.23 0.58
C VAL A 90 13.42 -6.70 1.00
N LYS A 91 13.63 -6.98 2.30
CA LYS A 91 13.73 -8.35 2.84
C LYS A 91 12.51 -9.21 2.50
N LEU A 92 11.32 -8.64 2.63
CA LEU A 92 10.06 -9.35 2.32
C LEU A 92 9.90 -9.55 0.82
N LEU A 93 10.07 -8.49 0.03
CA LEU A 93 9.91 -8.55 -1.42
C LEU A 93 10.93 -9.48 -2.09
N CYS A 94 12.12 -9.66 -1.52
CA CYS A 94 13.07 -10.68 -2.01
C CYS A 94 12.51 -12.11 -1.96
N GLN A 95 11.61 -12.40 -1.02
CA GLN A 95 11.07 -13.73 -0.76
C GLN A 95 9.67 -13.94 -1.35
N LEU A 96 8.93 -12.87 -1.60
CA LEU A 96 7.55 -12.93 -2.08
C LEU A 96 7.51 -12.89 -3.62
N ARG A 97 6.78 -13.83 -4.22
CA ARG A 97 6.55 -13.90 -5.67
C ARG A 97 5.11 -14.29 -5.93
N HIS A 98 4.33 -13.37 -6.47
CA HIS A 98 2.93 -13.62 -6.84
C HIS A 98 2.46 -12.61 -7.90
N PRO A 99 1.61 -12.98 -8.88
CA PRO A 99 1.13 -12.08 -9.94
C PRO A 99 0.44 -10.82 -9.43
N HIS A 100 -0.15 -10.86 -8.24
CA HIS A 100 -0.84 -9.73 -7.61
C HIS A 100 -0.06 -9.08 -6.45
N LEU A 101 1.26 -9.20 -6.45
CA LEU A 101 2.19 -8.43 -5.60
C LEU A 101 3.18 -7.71 -6.51
N VAL A 102 3.51 -6.46 -6.18
CA VAL A 102 4.54 -5.70 -6.90
C VAL A 102 5.89 -6.41 -6.77
N SER A 103 6.54 -6.67 -7.90
CA SER A 103 7.79 -7.40 -7.94
C SER A 103 8.99 -6.52 -7.65
N LEU A 104 9.88 -6.97 -6.78
CA LEU A 104 11.20 -6.40 -6.62
C LEU A 104 12.10 -6.91 -7.77
N ILE A 105 12.63 -5.98 -8.56
CA ILE A 105 13.63 -6.25 -9.60
C ILE A 105 15.02 -6.27 -8.99
N GLY A 106 15.27 -5.41 -8.01
CA GLY A 106 16.53 -5.37 -7.28
C GLY A 106 16.62 -4.13 -6.39
N PHE A 107 17.80 -3.90 -5.85
CA PHE A 107 18.08 -2.75 -5.00
C PHE A 107 19.52 -2.26 -5.19
N CYS A 108 19.78 -1.03 -4.76
CA CYS A 108 21.12 -0.49 -4.62
C CYS A 108 21.26 0.09 -3.22
N LEU A 109 22.32 -0.28 -2.52
CA LEU A 109 22.66 0.27 -1.21
C LEU A 109 23.93 1.11 -1.35
N SER A 110 23.84 2.37 -0.94
CA SER A 110 24.97 3.28 -0.79
C SER A 110 25.15 3.68 0.67
N GLU A 111 26.21 4.41 1.02
CA GLU A 111 26.51 4.76 2.42
C GLU A 111 25.36 5.43 3.19
N LYS A 112 24.54 6.22 2.51
CA LYS A 112 23.47 7.04 3.14
C LYS A 112 22.09 6.82 2.53
N GLU A 113 21.98 6.13 1.40
CA GLU A 113 20.77 6.00 0.61
C GLU A 113 20.58 4.56 0.16
N MET A 114 19.33 4.17 0.01
CA MET A 114 18.93 2.93 -0.63
C MET A 114 18.01 3.25 -1.80
N PHE A 115 18.20 2.54 -2.89
CA PHE A 115 17.30 2.59 -4.04
C PHE A 115 16.63 1.25 -4.19
N VAL A 116 15.31 1.25 -4.23
CA VAL A 116 14.50 0.04 -4.45
C VAL A 116 13.98 0.09 -5.88
N VAL A 117 14.35 -0.93 -6.67
CA VAL A 117 13.96 -1.05 -8.08
C VAL A 117 12.79 -2.03 -8.18
N LEU A 118 11.63 -1.51 -8.53
CA LEU A 118 10.38 -2.24 -8.63
C LEU A 118 9.90 -2.30 -10.09
N GLU A 119 9.03 -3.25 -10.40
CA GLU A 119 8.31 -3.21 -11.67
C GLU A 119 7.50 -1.92 -11.79
N TYR A 120 7.41 -1.42 -13.03
CA TYR A 120 6.68 -0.17 -13.30
C TYR A 120 5.19 -0.44 -13.50
N MET A 121 4.38 0.25 -12.73
CA MET A 121 2.93 0.13 -12.75
C MET A 121 2.34 1.33 -13.51
N SER A 122 2.07 1.14 -14.80
CA SER A 122 1.81 2.22 -15.77
C SER A 122 0.54 3.02 -15.50
N ARG A 123 -0.46 2.43 -14.83
CA ARG A 123 -1.73 3.10 -14.50
C ARG A 123 -1.75 3.71 -13.11
N GLY A 124 -0.65 3.60 -12.36
CA GLY A 124 -0.56 4.13 -11.00
C GLY A 124 -1.41 3.33 -10.00
N SER A 125 -1.83 3.98 -8.91
CA SER A 125 -2.59 3.33 -7.85
C SER A 125 -4.10 3.30 -8.12
N LEU A 126 -4.80 2.36 -7.48
CA LEU A 126 -6.27 2.28 -7.52
C LEU A 126 -6.93 3.59 -7.04
N ALA A 127 -6.37 4.23 -6.01
CA ALA A 127 -6.82 5.53 -5.54
C ALA A 127 -6.77 6.59 -6.65
N HIS A 128 -5.65 6.64 -7.40
CA HIS A 128 -5.50 7.57 -8.54
C HIS A 128 -6.55 7.33 -9.61
N VAL A 129 -6.82 6.07 -9.93
CA VAL A 129 -7.77 5.68 -10.98
C VAL A 129 -9.23 5.89 -10.55
N LEU A 130 -9.55 5.75 -9.26
CA LEU A 130 -10.92 5.91 -8.77
C LEU A 130 -11.34 7.38 -8.60
N TYR A 131 -10.45 8.23 -8.10
CA TYR A 131 -10.77 9.61 -7.72
C TYR A 131 -9.61 10.60 -7.89
N GLY A 132 -8.58 10.26 -8.65
CA GLY A 132 -7.55 11.23 -9.08
C GLY A 132 -8.13 12.30 -9.96
N LYS A 133 -7.42 13.44 -10.11
CA LYS A 133 -7.93 14.62 -10.85
C LYS A 133 -8.34 14.32 -12.29
N ASP A 134 -7.60 13.43 -12.97
CA ASP A 134 -7.80 13.10 -14.38
C ASP A 134 -8.34 11.68 -14.56
N HIS A 135 -9.10 11.17 -13.56
CA HIS A 135 -9.62 9.80 -13.61
C HIS A 135 -10.67 9.64 -14.70
N VAL A 136 -10.60 8.51 -15.41
CA VAL A 136 -11.64 8.05 -16.33
C VAL A 136 -12.52 7.04 -15.57
N PRO A 137 -13.85 7.25 -15.53
CA PRO A 137 -14.73 6.37 -14.79
C PRO A 137 -14.61 4.90 -15.22
N LEU A 138 -14.34 4.01 -14.26
CA LEU A 138 -14.23 2.57 -14.50
C LEU A 138 -15.59 1.89 -14.40
N ALA A 139 -15.89 1.03 -15.38
CA ALA A 139 -17.06 0.17 -15.35
C ALA A 139 -16.97 -0.84 -14.19
N TRP A 140 -18.13 -1.24 -13.64
CA TRP A 140 -18.23 -2.16 -12.50
C TRP A 140 -17.42 -3.45 -12.67
N LYS A 141 -17.48 -4.06 -13.85
CA LYS A 141 -16.72 -5.28 -14.19
C LYS A 141 -15.21 -5.09 -14.00
N HIS A 142 -14.65 -3.95 -14.42
CA HIS A 142 -13.22 -3.66 -14.24
C HIS A 142 -12.88 -3.45 -12.77
N ARG A 143 -13.73 -2.73 -12.02
CA ARG A 143 -13.55 -2.54 -10.58
C ARG A 143 -13.53 -3.87 -9.84
N LEU A 144 -14.45 -4.79 -10.15
CA LEU A 144 -14.48 -6.13 -9.57
C LEU A 144 -13.23 -6.93 -9.92
N HIS A 145 -12.76 -6.86 -11.19
CA HIS A 145 -11.55 -7.56 -11.61
C HIS A 145 -10.33 -7.12 -10.81
N ILE A 146 -10.17 -5.82 -10.61
CA ILE A 146 -9.13 -5.22 -9.77
C ILE A 146 -9.22 -5.72 -8.32
N CYS A 147 -10.42 -5.71 -7.73
CA CYS A 147 -10.64 -6.20 -6.36
C CYS A 147 -10.31 -7.69 -6.23
N ILE A 148 -10.68 -8.52 -7.20
CA ILE A 148 -10.37 -9.96 -7.21
C ILE A 148 -8.87 -10.20 -7.25
N GLY A 149 -8.14 -9.46 -8.08
CA GLY A 149 -6.68 -9.55 -8.13
C GLY A 149 -6.04 -9.18 -6.79
N ALA A 150 -6.42 -8.04 -6.21
CA ALA A 150 -5.93 -7.61 -4.91
C ALA A 150 -6.27 -8.63 -3.80
N ALA A 151 -7.49 -9.19 -3.80
CA ALA A 151 -7.87 -10.24 -2.86
C ALA A 151 -7.02 -11.51 -3.01
N ARG A 152 -6.65 -11.91 -4.23
CA ARG A 152 -5.73 -13.03 -4.48
C ARG A 152 -4.33 -12.75 -3.93
N GLY A 153 -3.81 -11.54 -4.15
CA GLY A 153 -2.54 -11.11 -3.55
C GLY A 153 -2.57 -11.17 -2.03
N LEU A 154 -3.63 -10.67 -1.41
CA LEU A 154 -3.82 -10.70 0.04
C LEU A 154 -3.95 -12.12 0.57
N HIS A 155 -4.73 -12.97 -0.10
CA HIS A 155 -4.86 -14.38 0.24
C HIS A 155 -3.51 -15.11 0.20
N TYR A 156 -2.70 -14.86 -0.84
CA TYR A 156 -1.35 -15.42 -0.92
C TYR A 156 -0.48 -15.00 0.26
N LEU A 157 -0.51 -13.75 0.67
CA LEU A 157 0.24 -13.28 1.85
C LEU A 157 -0.14 -14.05 3.12
N HIS A 158 -1.42 -14.30 3.32
CA HIS A 158 -1.93 -14.94 4.53
C HIS A 158 -1.76 -16.47 4.53
N THR A 159 -1.76 -17.14 3.36
CA THR A 159 -1.87 -18.60 3.28
C THR A 159 -0.92 -19.27 2.30
N GLY A 160 -0.46 -18.55 1.27
CA GLY A 160 0.34 -19.13 0.18
C GLY A 160 1.83 -18.88 0.30
N ALA A 161 2.26 -17.90 1.09
CA ALA A 161 3.66 -17.62 1.34
C ALA A 161 4.28 -18.67 2.29
N LYS A 162 5.60 -18.86 2.22
CA LYS A 162 6.34 -19.78 3.12
C LYS A 162 6.04 -19.50 4.60
N HIS A 163 5.93 -18.25 4.95
CA HIS A 163 5.49 -17.74 6.25
C HIS A 163 4.34 -16.79 6.00
N ALA A 164 3.26 -16.88 6.77
CA ALA A 164 2.16 -15.94 6.65
C ALA A 164 2.66 -14.52 6.92
N VAL A 165 2.24 -13.58 6.08
CA VAL A 165 2.61 -12.17 6.16
C VAL A 165 1.36 -11.36 6.42
N ILE A 166 1.34 -10.55 7.48
CA ILE A 166 0.33 -9.53 7.70
C ILE A 166 0.85 -8.22 7.10
N HIS A 167 0.09 -7.60 6.21
CA HIS A 167 0.52 -6.43 5.45
C HIS A 167 0.52 -5.13 6.27
N HIS A 168 -0.49 -4.92 7.10
CA HIS A 168 -0.72 -3.76 7.97
C HIS A 168 -0.99 -2.41 7.28
N ASN A 169 -0.90 -2.30 5.98
CA ASN A 169 -1.09 -1.05 5.26
C ASN A 169 -1.88 -1.25 3.95
N ILE A 170 -2.92 -2.11 3.99
CA ILE A 170 -3.83 -2.30 2.86
C ILE A 170 -4.69 -1.04 2.71
N LYS A 171 -4.60 -0.42 1.53
CA LYS A 171 -5.38 0.76 1.12
C LYS A 171 -5.34 0.92 -0.40
N SER A 172 -6.27 1.66 -0.96
CA SER A 172 -6.37 1.88 -2.41
C SER A 172 -5.11 2.51 -3.03
N SER A 173 -4.39 3.36 -2.30
CA SER A 173 -3.14 3.96 -2.78
C SER A 173 -1.94 2.99 -2.76
N ASN A 174 -2.05 1.81 -2.14
CA ASN A 174 -1.05 0.75 -2.13
C ASN A 174 -1.43 -0.45 -3.03
N ILE A 175 -2.50 -0.35 -3.79
CA ILE A 175 -2.88 -1.28 -4.84
C ILE A 175 -2.60 -0.59 -6.17
N PHE A 176 -1.62 -1.10 -6.92
CA PHE A 176 -1.19 -0.52 -8.19
C PHE A 176 -1.71 -1.33 -9.37
N LEU A 177 -1.75 -0.72 -10.54
CA LEU A 177 -2.32 -1.27 -11.77
C LEU A 177 -1.30 -1.19 -12.90
N ASP A 178 -1.08 -2.30 -13.59
CA ASP A 178 -0.29 -2.36 -14.81
C ASP A 178 -1.11 -1.97 -16.05
N GLU A 179 -0.53 -2.10 -17.23
CA GLU A 179 -1.18 -1.74 -18.49
C GLU A 179 -2.39 -2.64 -18.84
N GLU A 180 -2.39 -3.89 -18.37
CA GLU A 180 -3.46 -4.86 -18.52
C GLU A 180 -4.54 -4.77 -17.42
N TRP A 181 -4.47 -3.77 -16.56
CA TRP A 181 -5.36 -3.60 -15.41
C TRP A 181 -5.20 -4.70 -14.33
N CYS A 182 -4.10 -5.43 -14.34
CA CYS A 182 -3.79 -6.36 -13.28
C CYS A 182 -3.41 -5.59 -12.01
N SER A 183 -4.10 -5.88 -10.92
CA SER A 183 -3.85 -5.23 -9.64
C SER A 183 -2.75 -5.94 -8.86
N LYS A 184 -1.85 -5.15 -8.24
CA LYS A 184 -0.74 -5.64 -7.43
C LYS A 184 -0.62 -4.86 -6.13
N ILE A 185 -0.52 -5.57 -5.01
CA ILE A 185 -0.30 -4.98 -3.68
C ILE A 185 1.17 -4.57 -3.55
N SER A 186 1.41 -3.41 -2.94
CA SER A 186 2.73 -2.78 -2.73
C SER A 186 2.85 -2.22 -1.32
N ASP A 187 4.04 -1.74 -0.94
CA ASP A 187 4.36 -1.07 0.33
C ASP A 187 4.37 -2.03 1.54
N PHE A 188 5.38 -2.91 1.55
CA PHE A 188 5.58 -3.94 2.59
C PHE A 188 6.40 -3.44 3.80
N GLY A 189 6.68 -2.14 3.90
CA GLY A 189 7.51 -1.59 4.98
C GLY A 189 6.98 -1.92 6.38
N LEU A 190 5.66 -1.87 6.56
CA LEU A 190 4.99 -2.16 7.81
C LEU A 190 4.66 -3.64 8.03
N SER A 191 4.87 -4.48 7.02
CA SER A 191 4.44 -5.89 7.04
C SER A 191 5.24 -6.72 8.04
N LYS A 192 4.61 -7.76 8.59
CA LYS A 192 5.18 -8.65 9.60
C LYS A 192 5.01 -10.11 9.19
N LEU A 193 6.10 -10.89 9.37
CA LEU A 193 6.04 -12.35 9.27
C LEU A 193 5.44 -12.93 10.54
N LEU A 194 4.50 -13.84 10.39
CA LEU A 194 3.99 -14.62 11.52
C LEU A 194 4.91 -15.80 11.81
N PRO A 195 5.23 -16.08 13.09
CA PRO A 195 6.00 -17.26 13.48
C PRO A 195 5.26 -18.56 13.09
N LEU A 196 6.01 -19.59 12.65
CA LEU A 196 5.46 -20.90 12.26
C LEU A 196 4.67 -21.62 13.38
N SER A 197 4.95 -21.30 14.64
CA SER A 197 4.34 -21.95 15.82
C SER A 197 2.97 -21.37 16.23
N THR A 198 2.53 -20.29 15.61
CA THR A 198 1.35 -19.53 16.03
C THR A 198 0.21 -19.61 15.02
N SER A 199 -0.09 -20.80 14.49
CA SER A 199 -1.32 -21.01 13.73
C SER A 199 -2.54 -20.65 14.59
N LYS A 200 -3.12 -19.46 14.38
CA LYS A 200 -4.31 -18.87 15.03
C LYS A 200 -4.09 -18.09 16.34
N ALA A 201 -2.90 -17.93 16.88
CA ALA A 201 -2.70 -17.07 18.03
C ALA A 201 -2.61 -15.60 17.63
N LEU A 202 -3.21 -14.74 18.46
CA LEU A 202 -3.07 -13.29 18.36
C LEU A 202 -1.59 -12.90 18.44
N THR A 203 -1.01 -12.40 17.37
CA THR A 203 0.33 -11.85 17.44
C THR A 203 0.20 -10.45 18.05
N ARG A 204 0.60 -10.33 19.31
CA ARG A 204 0.76 -9.01 19.92
C ARG A 204 1.98 -8.35 19.29
N ILE A 205 1.77 -7.27 18.56
CA ILE A 205 2.88 -6.49 18.05
C ILE A 205 3.30 -5.53 19.15
N ASP A 206 4.51 -5.75 19.64
CA ASP A 206 5.17 -4.86 20.58
C ASP A 206 5.66 -3.61 19.82
N THR A 207 4.74 -2.73 19.47
CA THR A 207 5.04 -1.40 18.94
C THR A 207 4.48 -0.39 19.91
N ASP A 208 5.27 0.61 20.28
CA ASP A 208 4.83 1.69 21.17
C ASP A 208 3.70 2.54 20.57
N HIS A 209 3.41 2.39 19.28
CA HIS A 209 2.39 3.12 18.56
C HIS A 209 1.57 2.22 17.64
N ALA A 210 0.29 2.57 17.42
CA ALA A 210 -0.53 1.95 16.40
C ALA A 210 0.06 2.25 15.01
N VAL A 211 0.38 1.20 14.26
CA VAL A 211 1.02 1.28 12.94
C VAL A 211 -0.03 1.01 11.86
N GLY A 212 -0.11 1.87 10.86
CA GLY A 212 -1.08 1.76 9.76
C GLY A 212 -1.57 3.14 9.30
N THR A 213 -2.48 3.17 8.35
CA THR A 213 -3.09 4.40 7.84
C THR A 213 -4.44 4.64 8.55
N CYS A 214 -4.60 5.82 9.17
CA CYS A 214 -5.84 6.20 9.83
C CYS A 214 -7.03 5.99 8.88
N GLY A 215 -8.14 5.44 9.41
CA GLY A 215 -9.36 5.14 8.68
C GLY A 215 -9.38 3.78 7.98
N TYR A 216 -8.23 3.14 7.74
CA TYR A 216 -8.14 1.75 7.28
C TYR A 216 -7.85 0.76 8.41
N MET A 217 -7.44 1.26 9.58
CA MET A 217 -7.07 0.41 10.71
C MET A 217 -8.29 -0.25 11.35
N ALA A 218 -8.23 -1.57 11.50
CA ALA A 218 -9.24 -2.33 12.21
C ALA A 218 -9.31 -1.92 13.70
N PRO A 219 -10.48 -2.05 14.37
CA PRO A 219 -10.63 -1.65 15.76
C PRO A 219 -9.62 -2.29 16.72
N GLU A 220 -9.22 -3.53 16.47
CA GLU A 220 -8.24 -4.27 17.26
C GLU A 220 -6.81 -3.68 17.23
N HIS A 221 -6.50 -2.78 16.27
CA HIS A 221 -5.24 -2.04 16.27
C HIS A 221 -5.06 -1.18 17.53
N ARG A 222 -6.16 -0.72 18.12
CA ARG A 222 -6.14 0.07 19.37
C ARG A 222 -5.59 -0.73 20.55
N VAL A 223 -5.76 -2.06 20.53
CA VAL A 223 -5.26 -2.97 21.56
C VAL A 223 -4.01 -3.74 21.11
N ARG A 224 -3.39 -3.31 20.00
CA ARG A 224 -2.15 -3.88 19.43
C ARG A 224 -2.25 -5.39 19.13
N LEU A 225 -3.42 -5.87 18.82
CA LEU A 225 -3.68 -7.24 18.41
C LEU A 225 -3.87 -7.26 16.91
N LEU A 226 -2.87 -7.73 16.18
CA LEU A 226 -2.89 -7.77 14.72
C LEU A 226 -3.03 -9.21 14.23
N LYS A 227 -3.87 -9.39 13.21
CA LYS A 227 -4.20 -10.67 12.59
C LYS A 227 -4.36 -10.47 11.08
N GLU A 228 -4.41 -11.57 10.35
CA GLU A 228 -4.85 -11.56 8.95
C GLU A 228 -6.21 -10.84 8.79
N LYS A 229 -7.11 -10.96 9.77
CA LYS A 229 -8.41 -10.28 9.76
C LYS A 229 -8.32 -8.77 9.79
N SER A 230 -7.25 -8.20 10.33
CA SER A 230 -7.02 -6.75 10.31
C SER A 230 -6.76 -6.23 8.89
N ASP A 231 -6.02 -6.99 8.07
CA ASP A 231 -5.86 -6.68 6.64
C ASP A 231 -7.17 -6.86 5.87
N VAL A 232 -7.97 -7.87 6.23
CA VAL A 232 -9.30 -8.10 5.62
C VAL A 232 -10.25 -6.93 5.91
N PHE A 233 -10.21 -6.38 7.14
CA PHE A 233 -10.97 -5.18 7.48
C PHE A 233 -10.52 -3.99 6.62
N SER A 234 -9.22 -3.73 6.52
CA SER A 234 -8.67 -2.67 5.68
C SER A 234 -9.06 -2.83 4.21
N PHE A 235 -9.07 -4.08 3.72
CA PHE A 235 -9.54 -4.39 2.37
C PHE A 235 -11.04 -4.13 2.20
N GLY A 236 -11.86 -4.36 3.22
CA GLY A 236 -13.27 -3.97 3.26
C GLY A 236 -13.48 -2.47 3.03
N ILE A 237 -12.62 -1.61 3.62
CA ILE A 237 -12.65 -0.17 3.35
C ILE A 237 -12.31 0.12 1.88
N VAL A 238 -11.32 -0.58 1.30
CA VAL A 238 -11.01 -0.44 -0.14
C VAL A 238 -12.23 -0.82 -1.01
N LEU A 239 -12.97 -1.86 -0.64
CA LEU A 239 -14.19 -2.23 -1.37
C LEU A 239 -15.24 -1.11 -1.33
N TYR A 240 -15.41 -0.43 -0.21
CA TYR A 240 -16.26 0.76 -0.13
C TYR A 240 -15.75 1.91 -1.01
N GLU A 241 -14.43 2.20 -1.02
CA GLU A 241 -13.87 3.20 -1.94
C GLU A 241 -14.19 2.87 -3.41
N VAL A 242 -14.10 1.59 -3.78
CA VAL A 242 -14.42 1.11 -5.13
C VAL A 242 -15.90 1.30 -5.48
N LEU A 243 -16.81 1.06 -4.56
CA LEU A 243 -18.25 1.20 -4.76
C LEU A 243 -18.69 2.68 -4.83
N PHE A 244 -18.14 3.50 -3.93
CA PHE A 244 -18.56 4.89 -3.78
C PHE A 244 -17.75 5.88 -4.63
N GLY A 245 -16.61 5.46 -5.21
CA GLY A 245 -15.76 6.32 -6.05
C GLY A 245 -15.15 7.50 -5.29
N ARG A 246 -14.90 7.33 -3.98
CA ARG A 246 -14.36 8.40 -3.14
C ARG A 246 -13.35 7.85 -2.11
N PRO A 247 -12.43 8.72 -1.63
CA PRO A 247 -11.45 8.30 -0.63
C PRO A 247 -12.12 7.98 0.70
N GLN A 248 -11.44 7.16 1.50
CA GLN A 248 -11.81 6.78 2.86
C GLN A 248 -12.04 8.00 3.78
N TYR A 249 -11.30 9.09 3.58
CA TYR A 249 -11.46 10.35 4.31
C TYR A 249 -11.46 11.52 3.33
N ASP A 250 -12.44 12.43 3.47
CA ASP A 250 -12.57 13.63 2.67
C ASP A 250 -12.98 14.81 3.56
N SER A 251 -12.02 15.68 3.86
CA SER A 251 -12.24 16.86 4.72
C SER A 251 -13.09 17.96 4.08
N THR A 252 -13.40 17.87 2.78
CA THR A 252 -14.24 18.84 2.07
C THR A 252 -15.72 18.60 2.29
N LEU A 253 -16.08 17.42 2.82
CA LEU A 253 -17.46 17.05 3.09
C LEU A 253 -17.91 17.47 4.50
N PRO A 254 -19.23 17.56 4.75
CA PRO A 254 -19.78 17.70 6.09
C PRO A 254 -19.25 16.64 7.06
N GLU A 255 -19.07 16.98 8.34
CA GLU A 255 -18.40 16.17 9.36
C GLU A 255 -18.94 14.73 9.40
N GLU A 256 -20.25 14.55 9.32
CA GLU A 256 -20.95 13.27 9.32
C GLU A 256 -20.66 12.39 8.08
N LYS A 257 -20.07 12.98 7.02
CA LYS A 257 -19.73 12.29 5.77
C LYS A 257 -18.24 12.18 5.50
N GLN A 258 -17.39 12.76 6.34
CA GLN A 258 -15.95 12.80 6.10
C GLN A 258 -15.32 11.40 6.10
N TYR A 259 -15.73 10.53 7.03
CA TYR A 259 -15.28 9.15 7.09
C TYR A 259 -16.23 8.24 6.31
N LEU A 260 -15.67 7.58 5.28
CA LEU A 260 -16.43 6.75 4.34
C LEU A 260 -17.16 5.60 5.04
N LEU A 261 -16.47 4.89 5.96
CA LEU A 261 -17.04 3.74 6.65
C LEU A 261 -18.24 4.14 7.50
N ASP A 262 -18.09 5.18 8.32
CA ASP A 262 -19.15 5.64 9.25
C ASP A 262 -20.38 6.07 8.46
N TRP A 263 -20.18 6.87 7.40
CA TRP A 263 -21.25 7.29 6.52
C TRP A 263 -21.91 6.11 5.76
N ALA A 264 -21.13 5.14 5.29
CA ALA A 264 -21.65 3.96 4.59
C ALA A 264 -22.51 3.11 5.51
N MET A 265 -22.06 2.87 6.76
CA MET A 265 -22.79 2.10 7.76
C MET A 265 -24.11 2.79 8.15
N GLU A 266 -24.10 4.11 8.33
CA GLU A 266 -25.30 4.89 8.57
C GLU A 266 -26.27 4.83 7.38
N SER A 267 -25.77 5.04 6.15
CA SER A 267 -26.58 4.94 4.92
C SER A 267 -27.19 3.55 4.73
N LEU A 268 -26.46 2.50 5.12
CA LEU A 268 -26.95 1.13 5.07
C LEU A 268 -28.10 0.94 6.09
N SER A 269 -27.93 1.41 7.34
CA SER A 269 -28.94 1.32 8.39
C SER A 269 -30.24 2.05 8.05
N GLN A 270 -30.12 3.17 7.31
CA GLN A 270 -31.24 3.98 6.85
C GLN A 270 -31.85 3.50 5.52
N GLY A 271 -31.29 2.46 4.88
CA GLY A 271 -31.73 1.99 3.57
C GLY A 271 -31.43 2.97 2.43
N THR A 272 -30.54 3.96 2.64
CA THR A 272 -30.21 5.00 1.66
C THR A 272 -28.91 4.73 0.89
N ILE A 273 -28.27 3.59 1.12
CA ILE A 273 -26.95 3.22 0.56
C ILE A 273 -26.89 3.33 -0.97
N TYR A 274 -27.99 3.08 -1.67
CA TYR A 274 -28.07 3.19 -3.13
C TYR A 274 -27.86 4.63 -3.63
N HIS A 275 -28.16 5.63 -2.84
CA HIS A 275 -27.93 7.04 -3.17
C HIS A 275 -26.46 7.44 -3.02
N ALA A 276 -25.72 6.66 -2.24
CA ALA A 276 -24.29 6.87 -1.94
C ALA A 276 -23.34 6.32 -3.02
N ILE A 277 -23.81 5.38 -3.85
CA ILE A 277 -23.00 4.74 -4.91
C ILE A 277 -22.45 5.79 -5.87
N ASP A 278 -21.25 5.54 -6.39
CA ASP A 278 -20.61 6.34 -7.44
C ASP A 278 -21.62 6.65 -8.56
N GLN A 279 -21.74 7.92 -8.91
CA GLN A 279 -22.68 8.41 -9.92
C GLN A 279 -22.57 7.65 -11.25
N TYR A 280 -21.33 7.31 -11.65
CA TYR A 280 -21.09 6.55 -12.88
C TYR A 280 -21.65 5.13 -12.80
N LEU A 281 -21.73 4.53 -11.62
CA LEU A 281 -22.20 3.16 -11.41
C LEU A 281 -23.72 3.07 -11.23
N LYS A 282 -24.41 4.17 -10.97
CA LYS A 282 -25.87 4.17 -10.76
C LYS A 282 -26.61 3.58 -11.96
N GLY A 283 -27.45 2.58 -11.71
CA GLY A 283 -28.18 1.85 -12.72
C GLY A 283 -27.35 0.92 -13.61
N ARG A 284 -26.04 0.78 -13.34
CA ARG A 284 -25.11 -0.07 -14.11
C ARG A 284 -24.64 -1.31 -13.34
N ILE A 285 -25.11 -1.49 -12.12
CA ILE A 285 -24.89 -2.68 -11.31
C ILE A 285 -26.22 -3.42 -11.17
N ALA A 286 -26.23 -4.72 -11.48
CA ALA A 286 -27.41 -5.54 -11.25
C ALA A 286 -27.72 -5.59 -9.74
N PRO A 287 -29.00 -5.43 -9.32
CA PRO A 287 -29.36 -5.39 -7.89
C PRO A 287 -28.84 -6.59 -7.09
N GLU A 288 -28.89 -7.80 -7.67
CA GLU A 288 -28.41 -9.02 -7.03
C GLU A 288 -26.88 -8.98 -6.82
N CYS A 289 -26.14 -8.36 -7.74
CA CYS A 289 -24.70 -8.19 -7.63
C CYS A 289 -24.36 -7.19 -6.52
N LEU A 290 -25.10 -6.08 -6.45
CA LEU A 290 -24.93 -5.06 -5.43
C LEU A 290 -25.23 -5.61 -4.02
N ASN A 291 -26.34 -6.35 -3.86
CA ASN A 291 -26.73 -6.97 -2.59
C ASN A 291 -25.72 -8.02 -2.07
N LYS A 292 -24.98 -8.66 -2.99
CA LYS A 292 -23.89 -9.58 -2.61
C LYS A 292 -22.58 -8.87 -2.26
N TYR A 293 -22.43 -7.64 -2.74
CA TYR A 293 -21.23 -6.85 -2.51
C TYR A 293 -21.30 -6.10 -1.17
N LEU A 294 -22.47 -5.62 -0.80
CA LEU A 294 -22.78 -4.96 0.48
C LEU A 294 -22.91 -5.99 1.64
#